data_6114ee973b340f5f6a10acaf3f92eb29
#
_entry.id   6114ee973b340f5f6a10acaf3f92eb29
#
_cell.length_a   1.000
_cell.length_b   1.000
_cell.length_c   1.000
_cell.angle_alpha   90.00
_cell.angle_beta   90.00
_cell.angle_gamma   90.00
#
_symmetry.space_group_name_H-M   'P 1'
#
loop_
_entity.id
_entity.type
_entity.pdbx_description
1 polymer ?
#
loop_
_entity_poly.entity_id
_entity_poly.type
_entity_poly.pdbx_seq_one_letter_code
_entity_poly.pdbx_strand_id
1 'polypeptide(L)'
;MIITFCGHSNCLFSDEEKEKLKQLLIKEIRKNPTFKFYLGGYGDFDILCLRTLRELKTDFREIELLFITPYIDKNYSKLEFAKYHYDDVIFPPLESVPRKFAILKRNEWMVEEADLVIAYIKYSWGGAAKTLEYAKRKKKHIVNIAK
;
A
#
# COMPACT_ATOMS: atom_id res chain seq x y z
N MET A 1 -2.37 -4.56 -13.84
CA MET A 1 -1.29 -3.74 -13.25
C MET A 1 -1.47 -3.61 -11.75
N ILE A 2 -0.40 -3.39 -11.06
CA ILE A 2 -0.38 -3.37 -9.60
C ILE A 2 0.20 -2.05 -9.11
N ILE A 3 -0.51 -1.41 -8.17
CA ILE A 3 -0.04 -0.21 -7.47
C ILE A 3 0.11 -0.57 -6.00
N THR A 4 1.22 -0.19 -5.38
CA THR A 4 1.42 -0.31 -3.95
C THR A 4 1.78 1.03 -3.33
N PHE A 5 1.84 1.07 -2.01
CA PHE A 5 2.00 2.31 -1.25
C PHE A 5 3.09 2.16 -0.20
N CYS A 6 3.81 3.23 0.07
CA CYS A 6 4.65 3.29 1.25
C CYS A 6 4.62 4.69 1.85
N GLY A 7 4.32 4.78 3.13
CA GLY A 7 4.21 6.06 3.80
C GLY A 7 4.42 5.94 5.29
N HIS A 8 4.70 7.08 5.91
CA HIS A 8 4.95 7.12 7.35
C HIS A 8 3.75 6.59 8.14
N SER A 9 4.04 5.87 9.22
CA SER A 9 3.01 5.29 10.08
C SER A 9 2.27 6.33 10.91
N ASN A 10 2.94 7.43 11.27
CA ASN A 10 2.35 8.52 12.04
C ASN A 10 2.50 9.81 11.26
N CYS A 11 1.41 10.33 10.73
CA CYS A 11 1.44 11.59 9.98
C CYS A 11 0.06 12.22 9.92
N LEU A 12 0.07 13.53 9.70
CA LEU A 12 -1.13 14.30 9.44
C LEU A 12 -1.10 14.75 7.99
N PHE A 13 -2.24 14.69 7.34
CA PHE A 13 -2.36 15.05 5.93
C PHE A 13 -3.16 16.33 5.79
N SER A 14 -2.68 17.26 4.96
CA SER A 14 -3.46 18.43 4.57
C SER A 14 -4.57 18.00 3.61
N ASP A 15 -5.61 18.83 3.50
CA ASP A 15 -6.67 18.58 2.53
C ASP A 15 -6.13 18.55 1.11
N GLU A 16 -5.11 19.37 0.83
CA GLU A 16 -4.43 19.41 -0.46
C GLU A 16 -3.71 18.09 -0.76
N GLU A 17 -3.03 17.51 0.23
CA GLU A 17 -2.36 16.22 0.06
C GLU A 17 -3.35 15.08 -0.16
N LYS A 18 -4.46 15.08 0.58
CA LYS A 18 -5.54 14.10 0.40
C LYS A 18 -6.14 14.18 -1.01
N GLU A 19 -6.39 15.38 -1.49
CA GLU A 19 -6.93 15.60 -2.84
C GLU A 19 -5.92 15.18 -3.91
N LYS A 20 -4.67 15.47 -3.69
CA LYS A 20 -3.59 15.06 -4.60
C LYS A 20 -3.53 13.53 -4.75
N LEU A 21 -3.64 12.81 -3.62
CA LEU A 21 -3.71 11.35 -3.64
C LEU A 21 -4.92 10.87 -4.46
N LYS A 22 -6.09 11.43 -4.16
CA LYS A 22 -7.32 11.02 -4.83
C LYS A 22 -7.25 11.24 -6.33
N GLN A 23 -6.78 12.42 -6.77
CA GLN A 23 -6.67 12.73 -8.19
C GLN A 23 -5.64 11.85 -8.90
N LEU A 24 -4.53 11.54 -8.23
CA LEU A 24 -3.53 10.63 -8.78
C LEU A 24 -4.14 9.23 -8.98
N LEU A 25 -4.88 8.72 -8.00
CA LEU A 25 -5.53 7.42 -8.10
C LEU A 25 -6.57 7.39 -9.22
N ILE A 26 -7.39 8.41 -9.32
CA ILE A 26 -8.39 8.52 -10.41
C ILE A 26 -7.69 8.49 -11.77
N LYS A 27 -6.63 9.26 -11.92
CA LYS A 27 -5.87 9.32 -13.17
C LYS A 27 -5.33 7.94 -13.56
N GLU A 28 -4.75 7.21 -12.60
CA GLU A 28 -4.22 5.87 -12.88
C GLU A 28 -5.32 4.87 -13.17
N ILE A 29 -6.39 4.87 -12.39
CA ILE A 29 -7.53 3.95 -12.61
C ILE A 29 -8.16 4.16 -13.98
N ARG A 30 -8.26 5.40 -14.46
CA ARG A 30 -8.80 5.68 -15.80
C ARG A 30 -7.95 5.13 -16.92
N LYS A 31 -6.65 4.97 -16.70
CA LYS A 31 -5.76 4.33 -17.68
C LYS A 31 -5.95 2.82 -17.73
N ASN A 32 -6.27 2.21 -16.58
CA ASN A 32 -6.46 0.78 -16.47
C ASN A 32 -7.46 0.48 -15.34
N PRO A 33 -8.76 0.30 -15.65
CA PRO A 33 -9.80 0.15 -14.63
C PRO A 33 -9.73 -1.18 -13.86
N THR A 34 -8.86 -2.11 -14.25
CA THR A 34 -8.70 -3.40 -13.56
C THR A 34 -7.46 -3.43 -12.65
N PHE A 35 -7.01 -2.28 -12.18
CA PHE A 35 -5.86 -2.20 -11.26
C PHE A 35 -6.09 -3.00 -9.98
N LYS A 36 -5.00 -3.62 -9.54
CA LYS A 36 -4.90 -4.23 -8.21
C LYS A 36 -4.09 -3.31 -7.32
N PHE A 37 -4.59 -3.08 -6.12
CA PHE A 37 -3.94 -2.22 -5.14
C PHE A 37 -3.47 -3.08 -3.97
N TYR A 38 -2.17 -3.10 -3.73
CA TYR A 38 -1.54 -3.85 -2.64
C TYR A 38 -1.35 -2.94 -1.44
N LEU A 39 -2.00 -3.28 -0.33
CA LEU A 39 -1.95 -2.50 0.91
C LEU A 39 -1.41 -3.35 2.05
N GLY A 40 -0.57 -2.77 2.87
CA GLY A 40 0.04 -3.46 4.01
C GLY A 40 -0.77 -3.39 5.29
N GLY A 41 -1.78 -2.54 5.35
CA GLY A 41 -2.67 -2.44 6.50
C GLY A 41 -2.06 -1.83 7.75
N TYR A 42 -1.00 -1.03 7.63
CA TYR A 42 -0.30 -0.48 8.78
C TYR A 42 0.04 1.00 8.58
N GLY A 43 -0.41 1.82 9.54
CA GLY A 43 -0.04 3.22 9.60
C GLY A 43 -1.05 4.15 8.95
N ASP A 44 -0.85 5.46 9.21
CA ASP A 44 -1.81 6.49 8.81
C ASP A 44 -1.93 6.65 7.30
N PHE A 45 -0.80 6.55 6.57
CA PHE A 45 -0.87 6.66 5.12
C PHE A 45 -1.62 5.50 4.49
N ASP A 46 -1.39 4.29 4.98
CA ASP A 46 -2.09 3.09 4.50
C ASP A 46 -3.60 3.21 4.74
N ILE A 47 -3.99 3.72 5.91
CA ILE A 47 -5.40 3.95 6.24
C ILE A 47 -6.02 4.97 5.28
N LEU A 48 -5.30 6.06 5.01
CA LEU A 48 -5.77 7.08 4.06
C LEU A 48 -5.95 6.46 2.66
N CYS A 49 -5.00 5.66 2.20
CA CYS A 49 -5.09 5.00 0.92
C CYS A 49 -6.29 4.06 0.85
N LEU A 50 -6.50 3.25 1.88
CA LEU A 50 -7.63 2.34 1.93
C LEU A 50 -8.96 3.08 1.87
N ARG A 51 -9.11 4.13 2.69
CA ARG A 51 -10.35 4.93 2.69
C ARG A 51 -10.62 5.55 1.35
N THR A 52 -9.61 6.13 0.74
CA THR A 52 -9.72 6.77 -0.58
C THR A 52 -10.13 5.75 -1.64
N LEU A 53 -9.48 4.61 -1.66
CA LEU A 53 -9.78 3.55 -2.63
C LEU A 53 -11.18 2.96 -2.44
N ARG A 54 -11.62 2.78 -1.20
CA ARG A 54 -12.98 2.28 -0.95
C ARG A 54 -14.03 3.26 -1.43
N GLU A 55 -13.79 4.55 -1.27
CA GLU A 55 -14.64 5.59 -1.81
C GLU A 55 -14.67 5.52 -3.34
N LEU A 56 -13.50 5.41 -3.97
CA LEU A 56 -13.39 5.33 -5.43
C LEU A 56 -14.00 4.05 -6.00
N LYS A 57 -14.02 2.97 -5.24
CA LYS A 57 -14.58 1.69 -5.71
C LYS A 57 -16.07 1.80 -6.02
N THR A 58 -16.77 2.75 -5.43
CA THR A 58 -18.17 3.02 -5.76
C THR A 58 -18.33 3.36 -7.24
N ASP A 59 -17.40 4.11 -7.81
CA ASP A 59 -17.42 4.53 -9.22
C ASP A 59 -16.59 3.62 -10.13
N PHE A 60 -15.58 2.97 -9.57
CA PHE A 60 -14.65 2.12 -10.32
C PHE A 60 -14.69 0.69 -9.75
N ARG A 61 -15.74 -0.04 -10.07
CA ARG A 61 -16.06 -1.33 -9.44
C ARG A 61 -15.07 -2.44 -9.69
N GLU A 62 -14.28 -2.33 -10.76
CA GLU A 62 -13.35 -3.41 -11.17
C GLU A 62 -12.00 -3.35 -10.49
N ILE A 63 -11.69 -2.29 -9.72
CA ILE A 63 -10.45 -2.25 -8.96
C ILE A 63 -10.52 -3.26 -7.81
N GLU A 64 -9.36 -3.83 -7.48
CA GLU A 64 -9.26 -4.80 -6.39
C GLU A 64 -8.37 -4.26 -5.28
N LEU A 65 -8.88 -4.28 -4.05
CA LEU A 65 -8.14 -3.85 -2.86
C LEU A 65 -7.67 -5.10 -2.13
N LEU A 66 -6.35 -5.33 -2.13
CA LEU A 66 -5.77 -6.57 -1.63
C LEU A 66 -4.91 -6.30 -0.40
N PHE A 67 -5.23 -6.95 0.70
CA PHE A 67 -4.42 -6.88 1.91
C PHE A 67 -3.27 -7.88 1.79
N ILE A 68 -2.04 -7.37 1.84
CA ILE A 68 -0.84 -8.19 1.78
C ILE A 68 -0.37 -8.40 3.21
N THR A 69 -0.61 -9.59 3.75
CA THR A 69 -0.36 -9.88 5.16
C THR A 69 1.05 -10.47 5.37
N PRO A 70 1.77 -10.00 6.41
CA PRO A 70 3.05 -10.63 6.78
C PRO A 70 2.86 -11.89 7.62
N TYR A 71 1.66 -12.12 8.16
CA TYR A 71 1.36 -13.22 9.07
C TYR A 71 0.05 -13.89 8.73
N ILE A 72 -0.01 -15.20 8.92
CA ILE A 72 -1.25 -15.98 8.71
C ILE A 72 -1.80 -16.56 10.01
N ASP A 73 -1.23 -16.22 11.17
CA ASP A 73 -1.68 -16.70 12.46
C ASP A 73 -3.14 -16.27 12.72
N LYS A 74 -3.93 -17.16 13.27
CA LYS A 74 -5.33 -16.85 13.63
C LYS A 74 -5.45 -15.67 14.60
N ASN A 75 -4.39 -15.43 15.40
CA ASN A 75 -4.35 -14.35 16.38
C ASN A 75 -3.99 -12.98 15.77
N TYR A 76 -3.66 -12.92 14.50
CA TYR A 76 -3.35 -11.66 13.85
C TYR A 76 -4.66 -10.93 13.55
N SER A 77 -4.99 -9.94 14.38
CA SER A 77 -6.27 -9.24 14.34
C SER A 77 -6.58 -8.55 13.01
N LYS A 78 -5.55 -8.17 12.27
CA LYS A 78 -5.74 -7.49 10.99
C LYS A 78 -6.35 -8.41 9.91
N LEU A 79 -6.22 -9.74 10.06
CA LEU A 79 -6.87 -10.67 9.13
C LEU A 79 -8.39 -10.61 9.25
N GLU A 80 -8.91 -10.47 10.47
CA GLU A 80 -10.35 -10.33 10.68
C GLU A 80 -10.87 -9.01 10.10
N PHE A 81 -10.15 -7.92 10.37
CA PHE A 81 -10.46 -6.60 9.78
C PHE A 81 -10.46 -6.68 8.25
N ALA A 82 -9.50 -7.39 7.67
CA ALA A 82 -9.34 -7.46 6.22
C ALA A 82 -10.54 -8.11 5.53
N LYS A 83 -11.21 -9.06 6.17
CA LYS A 83 -12.39 -9.72 5.60
C LYS A 83 -13.50 -8.73 5.24
N TYR A 84 -13.59 -7.61 5.98
CA TYR A 84 -14.67 -6.64 5.83
C TYR A 84 -14.27 -5.41 5.03
N HIS A 85 -12.97 -5.19 4.83
CA HIS A 85 -12.48 -3.93 4.26
C HIS A 85 -11.67 -4.08 2.98
N TYR A 86 -11.25 -5.30 2.65
CA TYR A 86 -10.50 -5.61 1.44
C TYR A 86 -11.24 -6.66 0.61
N ASP A 87 -10.92 -6.73 -0.67
CA ASP A 87 -11.52 -7.74 -1.55
C ASP A 87 -10.90 -9.11 -1.34
N ASP A 88 -9.62 -9.18 -0.98
CA ASP A 88 -8.95 -10.44 -0.72
C ASP A 88 -7.70 -10.21 0.13
N VAL A 89 -7.09 -11.30 0.58
CA VAL A 89 -5.87 -11.31 1.39
C VAL A 89 -4.84 -12.19 0.70
N ILE A 90 -3.62 -11.68 0.57
CA ILE A 90 -2.50 -12.42 -0.01
C ILE A 90 -1.39 -12.56 1.04
N PHE A 91 -0.94 -13.79 1.25
CA PHE A 91 0.26 -14.07 2.05
C PHE A 91 1.41 -14.35 1.08
N PRO A 92 2.41 -13.43 1.00
CA PRO A 92 3.57 -13.66 0.15
C PRO A 92 4.36 -14.90 0.59
N PRO A 93 5.31 -15.41 -0.21
CA PRO A 93 6.11 -16.58 0.18
C PRO A 93 7.09 -16.26 1.31
N LEU A 94 6.56 -16.10 2.52
CA LEU A 94 7.30 -15.71 3.73
C LEU A 94 7.43 -16.83 4.75
N GLU A 95 7.10 -18.06 4.41
CA GLU A 95 7.05 -19.19 5.36
C GLU A 95 8.39 -19.44 6.03
N SER A 96 9.50 -19.21 5.34
CA SER A 96 10.84 -19.41 5.86
C SER A 96 11.46 -18.14 6.44
N VAL A 97 10.74 -17.01 6.40
CA VAL A 97 11.26 -15.73 6.90
C VAL A 97 11.03 -15.65 8.41
N PRO A 98 12.05 -15.33 9.22
CA PRO A 98 11.85 -15.10 10.64
C PRO A 98 10.81 -14.02 10.90
N ARG A 99 9.96 -14.24 11.91
CA ARG A 99 8.83 -13.36 12.22
C ARG A 99 9.24 -11.89 12.33
N LYS A 100 10.39 -11.61 12.93
CA LYS A 100 10.86 -10.22 13.10
C LYS A 100 11.21 -9.51 11.79
N PHE A 101 11.37 -10.24 10.70
CA PHE A 101 11.66 -9.68 9.38
C PHE A 101 10.47 -9.75 8.43
N ALA A 102 9.34 -10.31 8.87
CA ALA A 102 8.21 -10.57 7.98
C ALA A 102 7.60 -9.30 7.41
N ILE A 103 7.45 -8.25 8.22
CA ILE A 103 6.90 -6.97 7.75
C ILE A 103 7.81 -6.34 6.70
N LEU A 104 9.13 -6.33 6.97
CA LEU A 104 10.10 -5.80 6.01
C LEU A 104 10.05 -6.57 4.68
N LYS A 105 10.06 -7.88 4.75
CA LYS A 105 10.03 -8.73 3.55
C LYS A 105 8.69 -8.61 2.80
N ARG A 106 7.59 -8.47 3.52
CA ARG A 106 6.28 -8.20 2.91
C ARG A 106 6.32 -6.90 2.12
N ASN A 107 6.89 -5.84 2.72
CA ASN A 107 7.00 -4.54 2.05
C ASN A 107 7.86 -4.64 0.79
N GLU A 108 8.98 -5.35 0.85
CA GLU A 108 9.84 -5.57 -0.31
C GLU A 108 9.11 -6.34 -1.40
N TRP A 109 8.35 -7.36 -1.04
CA TRP A 109 7.58 -8.15 -1.99
C TRP A 109 6.53 -7.29 -2.70
N MET A 110 5.82 -6.44 -1.96
CA MET A 110 4.84 -5.53 -2.57
C MET A 110 5.51 -4.63 -3.61
N VAL A 111 6.67 -4.09 -3.29
CA VAL A 111 7.43 -3.24 -4.21
C VAL A 111 7.84 -4.03 -5.45
N GLU A 112 8.36 -5.23 -5.28
CA GLU A 112 8.81 -6.06 -6.41
C GLU A 112 7.68 -6.38 -7.37
N GLU A 113 6.48 -6.64 -6.86
CA GLU A 113 5.32 -6.98 -7.68
C GLU A 113 4.65 -5.76 -8.32
N ALA A 114 4.91 -4.56 -7.81
CA ALA A 114 4.21 -3.35 -8.24
C ALA A 114 4.76 -2.79 -9.56
N ASP A 115 3.86 -2.17 -10.31
CA ASP A 115 4.22 -1.37 -11.49
C ASP A 115 4.42 0.10 -11.10
N LEU A 116 3.76 0.56 -10.03
CA LEU A 116 3.87 1.92 -9.52
C LEU A 116 3.86 1.89 -8.01
N VAL A 117 4.74 2.67 -7.40
CA VAL A 117 4.78 2.88 -5.94
C VAL A 117 4.37 4.32 -5.65
N ILE A 118 3.30 4.50 -4.90
CA ILE A 118 2.85 5.81 -4.44
C ILE A 118 3.33 5.97 -3.01
N ALA A 119 4.08 7.03 -2.75
CA ALA A 119 4.75 7.23 -1.47
C ALA A 119 4.31 8.51 -0.78
N TYR A 120 4.42 8.52 0.54
CA TYR A 120 4.29 9.72 1.37
C TYR A 120 5.47 9.73 2.35
N ILE A 121 6.59 10.28 1.90
CA ILE A 121 7.86 10.26 2.63
C ILE A 121 8.41 11.67 2.74
N LYS A 122 8.50 12.19 3.97
CA LYS A 122 9.04 13.54 4.28
C LYS A 122 10.45 13.51 4.85
N TYR A 123 10.85 12.36 5.45
CA TYR A 123 12.17 12.25 6.09
C TYR A 123 12.80 10.90 5.75
N SER A 124 14.11 10.79 6.00
CA SER A 124 14.93 9.70 5.48
C SER A 124 15.08 8.49 6.42
N TRP A 125 14.35 8.46 7.52
CA TRP A 125 14.46 7.36 8.50
C TRP A 125 13.12 6.63 8.66
N GLY A 126 13.20 5.43 9.24
CA GLY A 126 12.03 4.60 9.50
C GLY A 126 11.74 3.58 8.41
N GLY A 127 10.77 2.70 8.68
CA GLY A 127 10.44 1.60 7.79
C GLY A 127 9.95 2.03 6.42
N ALA A 128 9.13 3.08 6.37
CA ALA A 128 8.61 3.58 5.10
C ALA A 128 9.73 4.15 4.21
N ALA A 129 10.66 4.88 4.82
CA ALA A 129 11.82 5.42 4.10
C ALA A 129 12.70 4.30 3.54
N LYS A 130 12.88 3.21 4.31
CA LYS A 130 13.63 2.03 3.84
C LYS A 130 12.93 1.36 2.66
N THR A 131 11.61 1.28 2.70
CA THR A 131 10.83 0.72 1.59
C THR A 131 10.97 1.58 0.33
N LEU A 132 10.95 2.90 0.48
CA LEU A 132 11.16 3.81 -0.65
C LEU A 132 12.56 3.62 -1.26
N GLU A 133 13.59 3.51 -0.42
CA GLU A 133 14.96 3.26 -0.90
C GLU A 133 15.05 1.92 -1.64
N TYR A 134 14.36 0.90 -1.15
CA TYR A 134 14.28 -0.39 -1.84
C TYR A 134 13.66 -0.23 -3.23
N ALA A 135 12.56 0.53 -3.33
CA ALA A 135 11.90 0.79 -4.60
C ALA A 135 12.81 1.51 -5.58
N LYS A 136 13.59 2.46 -5.09
CA LYS A 136 14.59 3.16 -5.92
C LYS A 136 15.67 2.21 -6.44
N ARG A 137 16.19 1.33 -5.57
CA ARG A 137 17.18 0.35 -5.99
C ARG A 137 16.63 -0.62 -7.05
N LYS A 138 15.35 -0.95 -6.96
CA LYS A 138 14.67 -1.81 -7.94
C LYS A 138 14.23 -1.05 -9.19
N LYS A 139 14.53 0.24 -9.27
CA LYS A 139 14.21 1.12 -10.41
C LYS A 139 12.71 1.14 -10.71
N LYS A 140 11.90 1.12 -9.66
CA LYS A 140 10.45 1.21 -9.81
C LYS A 140 10.02 2.63 -10.12
N HIS A 141 8.88 2.74 -10.81
CA HIS A 141 8.25 4.04 -11.00
C HIS A 141 7.65 4.49 -9.66
N ILE A 142 8.02 5.68 -9.20
CA ILE A 142 7.64 6.18 -7.88
C ILE A 142 7.05 7.58 -8.00
N VAL A 143 5.93 7.81 -7.30
CA VAL A 143 5.36 9.14 -7.12
C VAL A 143 5.27 9.42 -5.63
N ASN A 144 6.06 10.37 -5.14
CA ASN A 144 5.98 10.80 -3.74
C ASN A 144 5.09 12.04 -3.65
N ILE A 145 3.95 11.92 -2.97
CA ILE A 145 2.97 12.99 -2.88
C ILE A 145 3.18 13.92 -1.69
N ALA A 146 4.16 13.65 -0.83
CA ALA A 146 4.48 14.52 0.30
C ALA A 146 5.04 15.86 -0.19
N LYS A 147 4.69 16.90 0.53
CA LYS A 147 5.23 18.24 0.25
C LYS A 147 6.65 18.42 0.75
#